data_c541145547512047bf8ad6dbba92117c
#
_entry.id   c541145547512047bf8ad6dbba92117c
#
_cell.length_a   1.000
_cell.length_b   1.000
_cell.length_c   1.000
_cell.angle_alpha   90.00
_cell.angle_beta   90.00
_cell.angle_gamma   90.00
#
_symmetry.space_group_name_H-M   'P 1'
#
loop_
_entity.id
_entity.type
_entity.pdbx_description
1 polymer ?
#
loop_
_entity_poly.entity_id
_entity_poly.type
_entity_poly.pdbx_seq_one_letter_code
_entity_poly.pdbx_strand_id
1 'polypeptide(L)'
;MKKLKILYLSKNMKEYKSASYQEDVMDELSKQAEVYFYGPGFLDYNLNDSIENVMEKSPLKIDCIILGHSWLHDRDGAEIDPHPLLKLSNTKVPKIVILNKEYTNLEAKLAFIRKNRFNIGFTHHHDIKKYTESTNIEFNFWPFAFSSEKFSTNVKEKVFDIGFSGVLQNLNKNSEQSDIRVRLMNLFFHTIHDVPLGRKKAFVNVNFFWNSIPRNKPGRLLSKILG
;
A
#
# COMPACT_ATOMS: atom_id res chain seq x y z
N MET A 1 23.15 -3.86 -21.18
CA MET A 1 22.70 -4.96 -20.30
C MET A 1 21.38 -5.50 -20.83
N LYS A 2 21.19 -6.82 -20.79
CA LYS A 2 19.89 -7.44 -21.16
C LYS A 2 18.86 -7.07 -20.07
N LYS A 3 17.67 -6.57 -20.47
CA LYS A 3 16.59 -6.26 -19.52
C LYS A 3 16.03 -7.56 -18.95
N LEU A 4 15.69 -7.55 -17.65
CA LEU A 4 14.94 -8.63 -17.02
C LEU A 4 13.52 -8.70 -17.58
N LYS A 5 13.00 -9.91 -17.67
CA LYS A 5 11.63 -10.21 -18.13
C LYS A 5 10.79 -10.65 -16.95
N ILE A 6 9.85 -9.82 -16.56
CA ILE A 6 9.12 -9.91 -15.30
C ILE A 6 7.65 -10.20 -15.56
N LEU A 7 7.11 -11.21 -14.86
CA LEU A 7 5.67 -11.34 -14.64
C LEU A 7 5.31 -10.59 -13.37
N TYR A 8 4.55 -9.52 -13.49
CA TYR A 8 4.10 -8.73 -12.35
C TYR A 8 2.63 -9.00 -12.03
N LEU A 9 2.39 -9.67 -10.91
CA LEU A 9 1.05 -10.03 -10.44
C LEU A 9 0.49 -8.94 -9.55
N SER A 10 -0.56 -8.27 -10.01
CA SER A 10 -1.17 -7.14 -9.30
C SER A 10 -2.59 -6.90 -9.79
N LYS A 11 -3.38 -6.16 -9.04
CA LYS A 11 -4.60 -5.54 -9.58
C LYS A 11 -4.24 -4.34 -10.43
N ASN A 12 -4.99 -4.11 -11.50
CA ASN A 12 -4.88 -2.86 -12.24
C ASN A 12 -5.50 -1.73 -11.40
N MET A 13 -4.65 -0.83 -10.90
CA MET A 13 -5.05 0.23 -9.98
C MET A 13 -5.29 1.57 -10.66
N LYS A 14 -5.28 1.65 -12.00
CA LYS A 14 -5.46 2.91 -12.75
C LYS A 14 -6.72 3.70 -12.40
N GLU A 15 -7.77 3.00 -11.98
CA GLU A 15 -9.04 3.64 -11.58
C GLU A 15 -9.05 4.11 -10.12
N TYR A 16 -8.04 3.74 -9.31
CA TYR A 16 -8.00 4.00 -7.88
C TYR A 16 -7.00 5.10 -7.54
N LYS A 17 -7.45 6.36 -7.54
CA LYS A 17 -6.61 7.53 -7.24
C LYS A 17 -5.82 7.42 -5.92
N SER A 18 -6.36 6.73 -4.92
CA SER A 18 -5.72 6.53 -3.62
C SER A 18 -4.54 5.55 -3.63
N ALA A 19 -4.33 4.85 -4.74
CA ALA A 19 -3.27 3.86 -4.90
C ALA A 19 -2.25 4.24 -5.97
N SER A 20 -2.14 5.52 -6.30
CA SER A 20 -1.24 6.02 -7.36
C SER A 20 0.23 5.62 -7.19
N TYR A 21 0.70 5.42 -5.93
CA TYR A 21 2.05 4.92 -5.67
C TYR A 21 2.30 3.52 -6.25
N GLN A 22 1.27 2.68 -6.36
CA GLN A 22 1.40 1.34 -6.97
C GLN A 22 1.54 1.44 -8.49
N GLU A 23 0.82 2.38 -9.09
CA GLU A 23 0.96 2.72 -10.51
C GLU A 23 2.35 3.26 -10.80
N ASP A 24 2.87 4.17 -9.96
CA ASP A 24 4.24 4.69 -10.09
C ASP A 24 5.29 3.59 -10.04
N VAL A 25 5.14 2.58 -9.18
CA VAL A 25 6.04 1.41 -9.14
C VAL A 25 5.98 0.62 -10.45
N MET A 26 4.79 0.41 -11.01
CA MET A 26 4.61 -0.31 -12.26
C MET A 26 5.23 0.45 -13.44
N ASP A 27 5.04 1.77 -13.48
CA ASP A 27 5.60 2.63 -14.52
C ASP A 27 7.14 2.66 -14.46
N GLU A 28 7.71 2.84 -13.26
CA GLU A 28 9.17 2.84 -13.08
C GLU A 28 9.77 1.47 -13.41
N LEU A 29 9.13 0.38 -13.02
CA LEU A 29 9.57 -0.97 -13.34
C LEU A 29 9.59 -1.20 -14.87
N SER A 30 8.57 -0.69 -15.58
CA SER A 30 8.48 -0.80 -17.04
C SER A 30 9.59 -0.03 -17.78
N LYS A 31 10.16 1.01 -17.17
CA LYS A 31 11.32 1.72 -17.73
C LYS A 31 12.60 0.87 -17.63
N GLN A 32 12.73 0.05 -16.59
CA GLN A 32 13.94 -0.71 -16.26
C GLN A 32 13.92 -2.16 -16.77
N ALA A 33 12.73 -2.74 -16.96
CA ALA A 33 12.53 -4.14 -17.33
C ALA A 33 11.48 -4.30 -18.45
N GLU A 34 11.40 -5.49 -19.03
CA GLU A 34 10.28 -5.92 -19.86
C GLU A 34 9.26 -6.57 -18.92
N VAL A 35 8.05 -6.00 -18.80
CA VAL A 35 7.08 -6.44 -17.81
C VAL A 35 5.79 -6.89 -18.46
N TYR A 36 5.35 -8.10 -18.12
CA TYR A 36 4.01 -8.58 -18.40
C TYR A 36 3.16 -8.48 -17.13
N PHE A 37 2.16 -7.61 -17.17
CA PHE A 37 1.23 -7.39 -16.05
C PHE A 37 0.06 -8.35 -16.13
N TYR A 38 -0.26 -9.02 -15.02
CA TYR A 38 -1.35 -9.96 -14.95
C TYR A 38 -2.09 -9.85 -13.61
N GLY A 39 -3.42 -9.89 -13.68
CA GLY A 39 -4.30 -9.86 -12.51
C GLY A 39 -5.61 -9.13 -12.76
N PRO A 40 -6.47 -8.99 -11.76
CA PRO A 40 -7.77 -8.35 -11.88
C PRO A 40 -7.66 -6.94 -12.51
N GLY A 41 -8.47 -6.71 -13.56
CA GLY A 41 -8.49 -5.46 -14.31
C GLY A 41 -7.49 -5.34 -15.46
N PHE A 42 -6.60 -6.33 -15.66
CA PHE A 42 -5.83 -6.47 -16.90
C PHE A 42 -6.57 -7.31 -17.92
N LEU A 43 -6.36 -7.02 -19.21
CA LEU A 43 -7.13 -7.57 -20.31
C LEU A 43 -7.09 -9.11 -20.38
N ASP A 44 -5.90 -9.70 -20.15
CA ASP A 44 -5.66 -11.14 -20.31
C ASP A 44 -6.01 -11.95 -19.05
N TYR A 45 -6.51 -11.29 -17.99
CA TYR A 45 -6.78 -11.94 -16.73
C TYR A 45 -7.97 -12.91 -16.81
N ASN A 46 -7.74 -14.15 -16.36
CA ASN A 46 -8.76 -15.18 -16.24
C ASN A 46 -8.56 -15.98 -14.94
N LEU A 47 -9.60 -16.07 -14.11
CA LEU A 47 -9.59 -16.81 -12.84
C LEU A 47 -9.31 -18.31 -12.97
N ASN A 48 -9.46 -18.89 -14.16
CA ASN A 48 -9.20 -20.30 -14.42
C ASN A 48 -7.77 -20.59 -14.84
N ASP A 49 -6.91 -19.56 -14.98
CA ASP A 49 -5.53 -19.78 -15.40
C ASP A 49 -4.69 -20.39 -14.27
N SER A 50 -3.86 -21.35 -14.61
CA SER A 50 -2.72 -21.75 -13.80
C SER A 50 -1.51 -20.83 -14.09
N ILE A 51 -0.46 -20.92 -13.28
CA ILE A 51 0.76 -20.14 -13.52
C ILE A 51 1.41 -20.53 -14.84
N GLU A 52 1.32 -21.80 -15.23
CA GLU A 52 1.82 -22.29 -16.52
C GLU A 52 1.08 -21.62 -17.65
N ASN A 53 -0.27 -21.58 -17.63
CA ASN A 53 -1.09 -20.89 -18.62
C ASN A 53 -0.74 -19.41 -18.74
N VAL A 54 -0.53 -18.73 -17.62
CA VAL A 54 -0.15 -17.31 -17.62
C VAL A 54 1.22 -17.11 -18.26
N MET A 55 2.17 -18.00 -17.96
CA MET A 55 3.51 -17.95 -18.56
C MET A 55 3.51 -18.24 -20.06
N GLU A 56 2.63 -19.13 -20.52
CA GLU A 56 2.44 -19.42 -21.95
C GLU A 56 1.77 -18.27 -22.70
N LYS A 57 0.81 -17.59 -22.09
CA LYS A 57 0.18 -16.38 -22.64
C LYS A 57 1.14 -15.20 -22.72
N SER A 58 2.15 -15.16 -21.85
CA SER A 58 3.12 -14.08 -21.83
C SER A 58 3.93 -14.04 -23.13
N PRO A 59 4.08 -12.90 -23.78
CA PRO A 59 4.99 -12.73 -24.91
C PRO A 59 6.46 -12.80 -24.50
N LEU A 60 6.74 -12.88 -23.19
CA LEU A 60 8.08 -12.85 -22.61
C LEU A 60 8.45 -14.22 -22.05
N LYS A 61 9.70 -14.63 -22.23
CA LYS A 61 10.27 -15.72 -21.43
C LYS A 61 10.62 -15.18 -20.05
N ILE A 62 9.77 -15.47 -19.06
CA ILE A 62 9.84 -14.87 -17.72
C ILE A 62 11.10 -15.30 -16.97
N ASP A 63 11.87 -14.32 -16.48
CA ASP A 63 13.06 -14.50 -15.64
C ASP A 63 12.71 -14.49 -14.15
N CYS A 64 11.69 -13.69 -13.72
CA CYS A 64 11.19 -13.69 -12.34
C CYS A 64 9.71 -13.27 -12.26
N ILE A 65 9.08 -13.62 -11.16
CA ILE A 65 7.69 -13.25 -10.83
C ILE A 65 7.72 -12.27 -9.66
N ILE A 66 7.04 -11.15 -9.78
CA ILE A 66 6.84 -10.21 -8.68
C ILE A 66 5.37 -10.18 -8.28
N LEU A 67 5.11 -10.45 -7.01
CA LEU A 67 3.80 -10.25 -6.40
C LEU A 67 3.72 -8.83 -5.85
N GLY A 68 2.95 -7.98 -6.53
CA GLY A 68 2.84 -6.56 -6.21
C GLY A 68 1.92 -6.27 -5.00
N HIS A 69 1.96 -5.03 -4.57
CA HIS A 69 1.28 -4.52 -3.37
C HIS A 69 -0.23 -4.84 -3.28
N SER A 70 -0.94 -4.93 -4.40
CA SER A 70 -2.39 -5.07 -4.44
C SER A 70 -2.87 -6.50 -4.68
N TRP A 71 -1.96 -7.48 -4.75
CA TRP A 71 -2.37 -8.85 -5.03
C TRP A 71 -3.10 -9.47 -3.85
N LEU A 72 -2.43 -9.57 -2.69
CA LEU A 72 -3.03 -10.21 -1.52
C LEU A 72 -4.17 -9.38 -0.93
N HIS A 73 -5.23 -10.06 -0.50
CA HIS A 73 -6.37 -9.39 0.10
C HIS A 73 -6.03 -8.85 1.50
N ASP A 74 -6.48 -7.62 1.76
CA ASP A 74 -6.30 -6.92 3.04
C ASP A 74 -7.55 -6.96 3.91
N ARG A 75 -8.66 -7.55 3.42
CA ARG A 75 -9.93 -7.60 4.15
C ARG A 75 -9.93 -8.78 5.09
N ASP A 76 -10.23 -8.53 6.37
CA ASP A 76 -10.39 -9.58 7.37
C ASP A 76 -11.49 -10.57 6.96
N GLY A 77 -11.20 -11.87 7.11
CA GLY A 77 -12.10 -12.95 6.72
C GLY A 77 -12.17 -13.24 5.22
N ALA A 78 -11.49 -12.47 4.38
CA ALA A 78 -11.37 -12.82 2.96
C ALA A 78 -10.25 -13.84 2.74
N GLU A 79 -10.38 -14.67 1.70
CA GLU A 79 -9.27 -15.49 1.23
C GLU A 79 -8.10 -14.60 0.84
N ILE A 80 -6.91 -14.95 1.30
CA ILE A 80 -5.71 -14.12 1.09
C ILE A 80 -5.35 -14.05 -0.39
N ASP A 81 -5.37 -15.20 -1.08
CA ASP A 81 -5.07 -15.28 -2.51
C ASP A 81 -6.32 -15.01 -3.34
N PRO A 82 -6.37 -13.94 -4.14
CA PRO A 82 -7.51 -13.68 -5.02
C PRO A 82 -7.64 -14.69 -6.16
N HIS A 83 -6.61 -15.54 -6.38
CA HIS A 83 -6.55 -16.48 -7.50
C HIS A 83 -5.91 -17.81 -7.08
N PRO A 84 -6.61 -18.65 -6.28
CA PRO A 84 -6.06 -19.90 -5.75
C PRO A 84 -5.65 -20.92 -6.83
N LEU A 85 -6.25 -20.85 -8.02
CA LEU A 85 -5.92 -21.74 -9.13
C LEU A 85 -4.57 -21.43 -9.79
N LEU A 86 -4.04 -20.23 -9.57
CA LEU A 86 -2.74 -19.82 -10.14
C LEU A 86 -1.59 -20.72 -9.68
N LYS A 87 -1.64 -21.23 -8.42
CA LYS A 87 -0.68 -22.19 -7.86
C LYS A 87 0.77 -21.81 -8.07
N LEU A 88 1.18 -20.67 -7.54
CA LEU A 88 2.55 -20.14 -7.66
C LEU A 88 3.65 -21.11 -7.20
N SER A 89 3.31 -22.09 -6.36
CA SER A 89 4.23 -23.15 -5.94
C SER A 89 4.67 -24.09 -7.07
N ASN A 90 3.93 -24.15 -8.17
CA ASN A 90 4.19 -25.06 -9.27
C ASN A 90 5.34 -24.61 -10.18
N THR A 91 5.72 -23.34 -10.13
CA THR A 91 6.84 -22.84 -10.93
C THR A 91 8.13 -22.74 -10.11
N LYS A 92 9.27 -23.02 -10.80
CA LYS A 92 10.62 -22.83 -10.27
C LYS A 92 11.19 -21.43 -10.55
N VAL A 93 10.48 -20.61 -11.31
CA VAL A 93 10.89 -19.23 -11.58
C VAL A 93 11.01 -18.46 -10.24
N PRO A 94 12.12 -17.73 -10.02
CA PRO A 94 12.30 -16.92 -8.83
C PRO A 94 11.11 -16.00 -8.55
N LYS A 95 10.70 -15.92 -7.29
CA LYS A 95 9.52 -15.15 -6.87
C LYS A 95 9.87 -14.11 -5.82
N ILE A 96 9.41 -12.90 -6.04
CA ILE A 96 9.57 -11.76 -5.16
C ILE A 96 8.19 -11.33 -4.67
N VAL A 97 8.05 -11.00 -3.40
CA VAL A 97 6.81 -10.45 -2.86
C VAL A 97 7.04 -9.05 -2.30
N ILE A 98 6.10 -8.15 -2.57
CA ILE A 98 6.04 -6.82 -1.97
C ILE A 98 4.83 -6.81 -1.04
N LEU A 99 5.08 -6.83 0.28
CA LEU A 99 4.01 -6.78 1.27
C LEU A 99 3.42 -5.37 1.35
N ASN A 100 2.12 -5.34 1.60
CA ASN A 100 1.39 -4.11 1.86
C ASN A 100 0.40 -4.32 3.00
N LYS A 101 0.12 -3.26 3.76
CA LYS A 101 -0.81 -3.27 4.90
C LYS A 101 -0.55 -4.43 5.85
N GLU A 102 0.66 -4.49 6.39
CA GLU A 102 1.12 -5.55 7.29
C GLU A 102 0.33 -5.62 8.61
N TYR A 103 -0.49 -4.60 8.90
CA TYR A 103 -1.39 -4.57 10.04
C TYR A 103 -2.68 -5.39 9.85
N THR A 104 -2.92 -5.94 8.65
CA THR A 104 -4.08 -6.79 8.33
C THR A 104 -3.64 -8.16 7.84
N ASN A 105 -4.23 -9.22 8.38
CA ASN A 105 -4.02 -10.62 7.94
C ASN A 105 -2.54 -11.03 7.81
N LEU A 106 -1.63 -10.46 8.61
CA LEU A 106 -0.19 -10.66 8.46
C LEU A 106 0.19 -12.15 8.47
N GLU A 107 -0.29 -12.92 9.45
CA GLU A 107 0.06 -14.33 9.58
C GLU A 107 -0.38 -15.16 8.36
N ALA A 108 -1.55 -14.86 7.81
CA ALA A 108 -2.02 -15.51 6.59
C ALA A 108 -1.18 -15.13 5.35
N LYS A 109 -0.74 -13.87 5.26
CA LYS A 109 0.18 -13.42 4.21
C LYS A 109 1.53 -14.13 4.31
N LEU A 110 2.10 -14.25 5.52
CA LEU A 110 3.36 -14.94 5.75
C LEU A 110 3.23 -16.46 5.47
N ALA A 111 2.11 -17.07 5.83
CA ALA A 111 1.82 -18.47 5.49
C ALA A 111 1.72 -18.66 3.95
N PHE A 112 1.10 -17.72 3.24
CA PHE A 112 1.03 -17.74 1.79
C PHE A 112 2.43 -17.67 1.15
N ILE A 113 3.31 -16.80 1.66
CA ILE A 113 4.69 -16.64 1.19
C ILE A 113 5.46 -17.97 1.36
N ARG A 114 5.39 -18.60 2.53
CA ARG A 114 6.01 -19.90 2.79
C ARG A 114 5.49 -20.99 1.84
N LYS A 115 4.15 -21.13 1.74
CA LYS A 115 3.48 -22.13 0.90
C LYS A 115 3.92 -22.03 -0.56
N ASN A 116 4.07 -20.81 -1.07
CA ASN A 116 4.38 -20.56 -2.48
C ASN A 116 5.89 -20.43 -2.74
N ARG A 117 6.75 -20.65 -1.73
CA ARG A 117 8.22 -20.71 -1.86
C ARG A 117 8.78 -19.46 -2.54
N PHE A 118 8.45 -18.29 -2.00
CA PHE A 118 9.07 -17.03 -2.44
C PHE A 118 10.56 -17.02 -2.08
N ASN A 119 11.35 -16.25 -2.81
CA ASN A 119 12.80 -16.17 -2.64
C ASN A 119 13.21 -14.91 -1.87
N ILE A 120 12.55 -13.78 -2.15
CA ILE A 120 12.86 -12.47 -1.55
C ILE A 120 11.53 -11.78 -1.21
N GLY A 121 11.51 -11.10 -0.08
CA GLY A 121 10.41 -10.24 0.33
C GLY A 121 10.82 -8.78 0.49
N PHE A 122 9.90 -7.87 0.23
CA PHE A 122 9.99 -6.47 0.56
C PHE A 122 8.86 -6.09 1.49
N THR A 123 9.14 -5.24 2.48
CA THR A 123 8.17 -4.73 3.45
C THR A 123 8.39 -3.25 3.71
N HIS A 124 7.31 -2.53 3.99
CA HIS A 124 7.37 -1.14 4.45
C HIS A 124 7.62 -1.01 5.97
N HIS A 125 7.70 -2.15 6.66
CA HIS A 125 7.98 -2.18 8.09
C HIS A 125 9.49 -2.26 8.35
N HIS A 126 9.98 -1.51 9.31
CA HIS A 126 11.41 -1.45 9.64
C HIS A 126 11.95 -2.72 10.31
N ASP A 127 11.10 -3.50 10.96
CA ASP A 127 11.49 -4.76 11.62
C ASP A 127 11.49 -5.92 10.62
N ILE A 128 12.47 -5.91 9.71
CA ILE A 128 12.62 -6.95 8.67
C ILE A 128 12.98 -8.31 9.26
N LYS A 129 13.63 -8.34 10.43
CA LYS A 129 14.06 -9.59 11.08
C LYS A 129 12.89 -10.50 11.40
N LYS A 130 11.80 -9.93 11.93
CA LYS A 130 10.56 -10.65 12.23
C LYS A 130 10.00 -11.38 11.00
N TYR A 131 10.00 -10.73 9.83
CA TYR A 131 9.48 -11.32 8.60
C TYR A 131 10.40 -12.42 8.08
N THR A 132 11.71 -12.20 8.11
CA THR A 132 12.72 -13.18 7.73
C THR A 132 12.60 -14.45 8.57
N GLU A 133 12.55 -14.33 9.90
CA GLU A 133 12.40 -15.45 10.82
C GLU A 133 11.07 -16.20 10.61
N SER A 134 9.99 -15.48 10.37
CA SER A 134 8.66 -16.07 10.18
C SER A 134 8.50 -16.80 8.84
N THR A 135 9.26 -16.46 7.81
CA THR A 135 9.08 -16.99 6.46
C THR A 135 10.27 -17.83 5.96
N ASN A 136 11.41 -17.71 6.61
CA ASN A 136 12.68 -18.31 6.20
C ASN A 136 13.15 -17.87 4.80
N ILE A 137 12.81 -16.62 4.41
CA ILE A 137 13.33 -15.95 3.23
C ILE A 137 13.88 -14.58 3.62
N GLU A 138 14.80 -14.04 2.83
CA GLU A 138 15.35 -12.70 3.05
C GLU A 138 14.26 -11.65 2.83
N PHE A 139 14.06 -10.78 3.82
CA PHE A 139 13.24 -9.58 3.69
C PHE A 139 14.10 -8.34 3.67
N ASN A 140 13.74 -7.40 2.80
CA ASN A 140 14.38 -6.10 2.67
C ASN A 140 13.38 -4.99 2.98
N PHE A 141 13.86 -3.93 3.64
CA PHE A 141 13.05 -2.74 3.86
C PHE A 141 12.89 -1.97 2.56
N TRP A 142 11.63 -1.68 2.21
CA TRP A 142 11.30 -0.82 1.08
C TRP A 142 10.51 0.38 1.59
N PRO A 143 11.14 1.55 1.74
CA PRO A 143 10.46 2.76 2.15
C PRO A 143 9.41 3.17 1.12
N PHE A 144 8.32 3.79 1.57
CA PHE A 144 7.41 4.43 0.65
C PHE A 144 8.16 5.52 -0.14
N ALA A 145 8.02 5.45 -1.46
CA ALA A 145 8.57 6.43 -2.38
C ALA A 145 7.44 7.15 -3.12
N PHE A 146 7.74 8.31 -3.65
CA PHE A 146 6.85 9.07 -4.52
C PHE A 146 7.60 9.49 -5.78
N SER A 147 6.86 9.65 -6.86
CA SER A 147 7.42 10.12 -8.12
C SER A 147 7.88 11.58 -7.99
N SER A 148 9.16 11.86 -8.20
CA SER A 148 9.70 13.22 -8.24
C SER A 148 9.10 14.06 -9.36
N GLU A 149 8.59 13.44 -10.41
CA GLU A 149 7.93 14.12 -11.53
C GLU A 149 6.56 14.70 -11.11
N LYS A 150 5.88 14.04 -10.16
CA LYS A 150 4.57 14.49 -9.63
C LYS A 150 4.70 15.58 -8.57
N PHE A 151 5.86 15.71 -7.94
CA PHE A 151 6.11 16.68 -6.88
C PHE A 151 7.15 17.70 -7.35
N SER A 152 6.67 18.86 -7.81
CA SER A 152 7.55 19.96 -8.20
C SER A 152 8.36 20.48 -7.02
N THR A 153 9.67 20.58 -7.19
CA THR A 153 10.56 21.24 -6.23
C THR A 153 10.48 22.77 -6.30
N ASN A 154 9.80 23.31 -7.32
CA ASN A 154 9.61 24.76 -7.50
C ASN A 154 8.48 25.29 -6.61
N VAL A 155 8.63 25.16 -5.31
CA VAL A 155 7.75 25.83 -4.34
C VAL A 155 8.10 27.31 -4.35
N LYS A 156 7.34 28.10 -5.08
CA LYS A 156 7.56 29.55 -5.18
C LYS A 156 7.24 30.28 -3.87
N GLU A 157 6.25 29.81 -3.14
CA GLU A 157 5.82 30.39 -1.87
C GLU A 157 5.15 29.33 -0.99
N LYS A 158 5.49 29.34 0.30
CA LYS A 158 4.78 28.53 1.29
C LYS A 158 3.54 29.28 1.76
N VAL A 159 2.38 28.80 1.37
CA VAL A 159 1.08 29.43 1.70
C VAL A 159 0.65 29.08 3.12
N PHE A 160 1.07 27.91 3.62
CA PHE A 160 0.74 27.41 4.95
C PHE A 160 2.01 27.07 5.74
N ASP A 161 2.01 27.35 7.04
CA ASP A 161 3.09 26.96 7.97
C ASP A 161 2.98 25.48 8.34
N ILE A 162 1.76 25.00 8.52
CA ILE A 162 1.44 23.62 8.90
C ILE A 162 0.30 23.12 8.01
N GLY A 163 0.46 21.91 7.46
CA GLY A 163 -0.58 21.24 6.70
C GLY A 163 -0.83 19.83 7.19
N PHE A 164 -2.08 19.44 7.28
CA PHE A 164 -2.49 18.06 7.49
C PHE A 164 -3.50 17.66 6.41
N SER A 165 -3.22 16.56 5.72
CA SER A 165 -4.17 15.94 4.80
C SER A 165 -4.19 14.45 5.05
N GLY A 166 -5.35 13.85 5.26
CA GLY A 166 -5.44 12.43 5.49
C GLY A 166 -6.81 11.96 5.97
N VAL A 167 -6.89 10.66 6.22
CA VAL A 167 -8.06 10.00 6.78
C VAL A 167 -7.85 9.81 8.27
N LEU A 168 -8.78 10.30 9.09
CA LEU A 168 -8.86 9.97 10.50
C LEU A 168 -9.72 8.74 10.69
N GLN A 169 -9.07 7.63 10.97
CA GLN A 169 -9.71 6.36 11.30
C GLN A 169 -9.27 5.93 12.68
N ASN A 170 -10.22 5.62 13.56
CA ASN A 170 -9.90 4.91 14.79
C ASN A 170 -9.99 3.41 14.50
N LEU A 171 -8.84 2.77 14.21
CA LEU A 171 -8.75 1.35 13.92
C LEU A 171 -8.92 0.49 15.19
N ASN A 172 -8.68 1.06 16.36
CA ASN A 172 -8.76 0.39 17.65
C ASN A 172 -10.07 0.71 18.37
N LYS A 173 -11.20 0.28 17.81
CA LYS A 173 -12.53 0.58 18.37
C LYS A 173 -12.73 0.16 19.82
N ASN A 174 -11.96 -0.81 20.30
CA ASN A 174 -12.09 -1.41 21.63
C ASN A 174 -10.93 -1.06 22.58
N SER A 175 -9.98 -0.22 22.19
CA SER A 175 -8.89 0.22 23.06
C SER A 175 -9.10 1.66 23.49
N GLU A 176 -8.74 1.97 24.75
CA GLU A 176 -8.66 3.34 25.26
C GLU A 176 -7.60 4.18 24.51
N GLN A 177 -6.75 3.52 23.72
CA GLN A 177 -5.73 4.16 22.89
C GLN A 177 -6.31 4.49 21.52
N SER A 178 -6.59 5.75 21.29
CA SER A 178 -6.91 6.27 19.96
C SER A 178 -5.72 6.14 19.01
N ASP A 179 -6.01 5.94 17.72
CA ASP A 179 -4.98 5.99 16.65
C ASP A 179 -4.10 7.24 16.83
N ILE A 180 -2.79 7.09 16.64
CA ILE A 180 -1.82 8.17 16.78
C ILE A 180 -2.18 9.40 15.95
N ARG A 181 -2.80 9.21 14.79
CA ARG A 181 -3.28 10.32 13.93
C ARG A 181 -4.39 11.11 14.59
N VAL A 182 -5.31 10.44 15.28
CA VAL A 182 -6.38 11.09 16.05
C VAL A 182 -5.78 11.86 17.22
N ARG A 183 -4.80 11.27 17.92
CA ARG A 183 -4.09 11.94 19.03
C ARG A 183 -3.32 13.17 18.55
N LEU A 184 -2.59 13.06 17.45
CA LEU A 184 -1.85 14.18 16.86
C LEU A 184 -2.78 15.30 16.41
N MET A 185 -3.93 14.97 15.82
CA MET A 185 -4.93 15.95 15.42
C MET A 185 -5.55 16.65 16.62
N ASN A 186 -5.87 15.91 17.67
CA ASN A 186 -6.37 16.51 18.91
C ASN A 186 -5.33 17.46 19.52
N LEU A 187 -4.06 17.03 19.59
CA LEU A 187 -2.97 17.88 20.06
C LEU A 187 -2.83 19.13 19.20
N PHE A 188 -2.86 18.99 17.89
CA PHE A 188 -2.77 20.09 16.94
C PHE A 188 -3.89 21.12 17.15
N PHE A 189 -5.15 20.68 17.29
CA PHE A 189 -6.28 21.58 17.52
C PHE A 189 -6.18 22.29 18.87
N HIS A 190 -5.77 21.60 19.94
CA HIS A 190 -5.56 22.23 21.24
C HIS A 190 -4.43 23.27 21.17
N THR A 191 -3.30 22.92 20.55
CA THR A 191 -2.13 23.81 20.45
C THR A 191 -2.40 25.02 19.56
N ILE A 192 -3.19 24.87 18.48
CA ILE A 192 -3.55 26.01 17.61
C ILE A 192 -4.40 27.05 18.35
N HIS A 193 -5.28 26.61 19.26
CA HIS A 193 -6.10 27.54 20.05
C HIS A 193 -5.27 28.31 21.08
N ASP A 194 -4.18 27.74 21.58
CA ASP A 194 -3.34 28.34 22.61
C ASP A 194 -2.24 29.25 22.03
N VAL A 195 -1.96 29.18 20.75
CA VAL A 195 -0.95 30.02 20.08
C VAL A 195 -1.63 31.23 19.44
N PRO A 196 -1.20 32.47 19.74
CA PRO A 196 -1.72 33.65 19.08
C PRO A 196 -1.55 33.54 17.56
N LEU A 197 -2.63 33.31 16.85
CA LEU A 197 -2.66 33.00 15.40
C LEU A 197 -2.38 34.24 14.50
N GLY A 198 -1.79 35.30 15.03
CA GLY A 198 -1.64 36.56 14.29
C GLY A 198 -0.90 36.48 12.95
N ARG A 199 -0.18 35.38 12.67
CA ARG A 199 0.59 35.22 11.41
C ARG A 199 0.72 33.80 10.88
N LYS A 200 0.14 32.77 11.51
CA LYS A 200 0.31 31.39 11.06
C LYS A 200 -0.91 30.93 10.30
N LYS A 201 -0.68 30.37 9.11
CA LYS A 201 -1.73 29.76 8.30
C LYS A 201 -1.64 28.26 8.45
N ALA A 202 -2.74 27.62 8.85
CA ALA A 202 -2.85 26.18 8.90
C ALA A 202 -3.82 25.66 7.83
N PHE A 203 -3.42 24.57 7.17
CA PHE A 203 -4.28 23.85 6.24
C PHE A 203 -4.62 22.48 6.81
N VAL A 204 -5.92 22.17 6.91
CA VAL A 204 -6.39 20.87 7.36
C VAL A 204 -7.41 20.33 6.36
N ASN A 205 -7.03 19.24 5.70
CA ASN A 205 -7.91 18.48 4.82
C ASN A 205 -8.09 17.08 5.40
N VAL A 206 -9.24 16.82 5.99
CA VAL A 206 -9.53 15.56 6.70
C VAL A 206 -10.78 14.93 6.14
N ASN A 207 -10.65 13.69 5.67
CA ASN A 207 -11.80 12.85 5.36
C ASN A 207 -12.20 12.06 6.63
N PHE A 208 -13.39 12.34 7.12
CA PHE A 208 -13.95 11.65 8.28
C PHE A 208 -14.77 10.43 7.84
N PHE A 209 -14.45 9.26 8.34
CA PHE A 209 -15.39 8.15 8.38
C PHE A 209 -16.31 8.30 9.59
N TRP A 210 -17.54 8.70 9.36
CA TRP A 210 -18.55 9.05 10.39
C TRP A 210 -18.73 8.00 11.51
N ASN A 211 -18.41 6.73 11.24
CA ASN A 211 -18.56 5.63 12.19
C ASN A 211 -17.40 5.51 13.20
N SER A 212 -16.34 6.27 13.05
CA SER A 212 -15.12 6.15 13.87
C SER A 212 -14.89 7.31 14.83
N ILE A 213 -15.70 8.36 14.78
CA ILE A 213 -15.59 9.50 15.69
C ILE A 213 -16.64 9.34 16.79
N PRO A 214 -16.23 9.31 18.09
CA PRO A 214 -17.18 9.40 19.19
C PRO A 214 -18.04 10.64 18.98
N ARG A 215 -19.37 10.50 19.10
CA ARG A 215 -20.35 11.60 18.92
C ARG A 215 -20.22 12.74 19.96
N ASN A 216 -19.15 12.75 20.75
CA ASN A 216 -18.86 13.72 21.78
C ASN A 216 -18.25 14.99 21.19
N LYS A 217 -18.93 16.06 21.40
CA LYS A 217 -18.67 17.51 21.21
C LYS A 217 -17.57 18.05 20.25
N PRO A 218 -16.32 17.51 20.13
CA PRO A 218 -15.32 18.06 19.20
C PRO A 218 -15.72 17.93 17.71
N GLY A 219 -16.43 16.87 17.35
CA GLY A 219 -16.86 16.66 15.96
C GLY A 219 -17.88 17.70 15.47
N ARG A 220 -18.70 18.28 16.36
CA ARG A 220 -19.62 19.37 16.03
C ARG A 220 -18.92 20.71 15.83
N LEU A 221 -17.78 20.92 16.48
CA LEU A 221 -16.99 22.15 16.32
C LEU A 221 -16.31 22.14 14.94
N LEU A 222 -15.77 21.00 14.54
CA LEU A 222 -15.12 20.83 13.23
C LEU A 222 -16.07 21.01 12.04
N SER A 223 -17.31 20.51 12.12
CA SER A 223 -18.31 20.74 11.08
C SER A 223 -18.75 22.19 10.96
N LYS A 224 -18.61 23.00 12.03
CA LYS A 224 -18.88 24.44 11.99
C LYS A 224 -17.73 25.30 11.48
N ILE A 225 -16.51 24.78 11.54
CA ILE A 225 -15.29 25.48 11.08
C ILE A 225 -15.01 25.19 9.60
N LEU A 226 -15.43 24.03 9.12
CA LEU A 226 -15.16 23.55 7.74
C LEU A 226 -16.39 23.59 6.80
N GLY A 227 -17.56 23.95 7.30
CA GLY A 227 -18.78 24.23 6.52
C GLY A 227 -18.87 25.70 6.26
#